data_1bb87c694b0fc954d81d994d69136860
#
_entry.id   1bb87c694b0fc954d81d994d69136860
#
_cell.length_a   1.000
_cell.length_b   1.000
_cell.length_c   1.000
_cell.angle_alpha   90.00
_cell.angle_beta   90.00
_cell.angle_gamma   90.00
#
_symmetry.space_group_name_H-M   'P 1'
#
loop_
_entity.id
_entity.type
_entity.pdbx_description
1 polymer ?
#
loop_
_entity_poly.entity_id
_entity_poly.type
_entity_poly.pdbx_seq_one_letter_code
_entity_poly.pdbx_strand_id
1 'polypeptide(L)'
;MRPRVHSPWVVALALAAAGPALAQGIRVTGVSTAQYIDMRPVVLDSVPAGQATGDGPFKQTADGRIVQCIAGDLYCRYLRPASVIGAVPLIQDVNVSAWGLTTGLRAYAQLRFRAAEGDAAAFWPSSDRTFEALAAYLELDRGPVLARVGRQWKTSGLGFYNFDGAMLSLRPSGWLTLEAYGGRSLLRGLSEPMVSSAISAVEPWSPDEPDWLVGGELRFRPSARFSASALYQRDVRADAAGLYGERLATDARVRLGRSTLDATLQTDLATGTVNDGRVRLELPRLLGLSPSLEARHYQPYFELWTIWGAFSPVGYDEASASAYWSGASDRFALRVSGGRRSYGQVTGGMASLPLRNDGWRVSTDATLRPAPAWSVSAGYAADVGIGQARSDQTLSVRRELGGGYLGVSGMAFQTLDEFQVARGRVWGASAEAGVRLLPSARVDGSFQAYRHAERYTGGIDWNQLRGMLRVEWTVGPEPGRSSAPRGGAR
;
A
#
# COMPACT_ATOMS: atom_id res chain seq x y z
N MET A 1 -16.03 23.95 23.71
CA MET A 1 -16.50 22.70 24.37
C MET A 1 -15.42 21.65 24.22
N ARG A 2 -14.81 21.17 25.30
CA ARG A 2 -13.79 20.13 25.23
C ARG A 2 -14.50 18.78 24.97
N PRO A 3 -14.19 18.03 23.89
CA PRO A 3 -14.75 16.71 23.70
C PRO A 3 -14.24 15.80 24.82
N ARG A 4 -15.15 15.17 25.56
CA ARG A 4 -14.82 14.09 26.49
C ARG A 4 -14.28 12.93 25.68
N VAL A 5 -12.99 12.73 25.71
CA VAL A 5 -12.33 11.52 25.18
C VAL A 5 -12.78 10.37 26.06
N HIS A 6 -13.80 9.64 25.66
CA HIS A 6 -14.13 8.36 26.29
C HIS A 6 -12.96 7.42 26.03
N SER A 7 -12.29 7.02 27.10
CA SER A 7 -11.12 6.15 27.05
C SER A 7 -11.43 4.90 26.21
N PRO A 8 -10.68 4.60 25.16
CA PRO A 8 -10.91 3.41 24.30
C PRO A 8 -10.82 2.09 25.08
N TRP A 9 -10.20 2.13 26.25
CA TRP A 9 -10.10 0.99 27.15
C TRP A 9 -11.46 0.52 27.71
N VAL A 10 -12.44 1.41 27.84
CA VAL A 10 -13.79 1.08 28.33
C VAL A 10 -14.55 0.23 27.30
N VAL A 11 -14.38 0.51 26.01
CA VAL A 11 -15.00 -0.26 24.92
C VAL A 11 -14.35 -1.64 24.79
N ALA A 12 -13.03 -1.73 24.90
CA ALA A 12 -12.31 -3.00 24.88
C ALA A 12 -12.68 -3.90 26.08
N LEU A 13 -12.83 -3.32 27.28
CA LEU A 13 -13.29 -4.04 28.47
C LEU A 13 -14.76 -4.49 28.35
N ALA A 14 -15.64 -3.68 27.78
CA ALA A 14 -17.04 -4.02 27.58
C ALA A 14 -17.23 -5.16 26.58
N LEU A 15 -16.43 -5.19 25.50
CA LEU A 15 -16.41 -6.28 24.52
C LEU A 15 -15.82 -7.58 25.11
N ALA A 16 -14.83 -7.47 25.99
CA ALA A 16 -14.27 -8.63 26.70
C ALA A 16 -15.22 -9.20 27.77
N ALA A 17 -16.08 -8.38 28.36
CA ALA A 17 -17.03 -8.78 29.39
C ALA A 17 -18.34 -9.39 28.83
N ALA A 18 -18.68 -9.12 27.58
CA ALA A 18 -19.98 -9.48 27.00
C ALA A 18 -20.09 -10.91 26.42
N GLY A 19 -19.06 -11.76 26.47
CA GLY A 19 -19.06 -12.90 25.62
C GLY A 19 -18.62 -14.30 26.04
N PRO A 20 -18.50 -14.74 27.32
CA PRO A 20 -18.03 -16.09 27.56
C PRO A 20 -19.06 -17.23 27.38
N ALA A 21 -20.35 -16.92 27.22
CA ALA A 21 -21.39 -17.95 27.29
C ALA A 21 -21.65 -18.73 25.98
N LEU A 22 -21.22 -18.24 24.82
CA LEU A 22 -21.55 -18.84 23.54
C LEU A 22 -20.35 -19.22 22.68
N ALA A 23 -19.16 -18.73 22.94
CA ALA A 23 -17.96 -19.00 22.13
C ALA A 23 -17.00 -19.93 22.87
N GLN A 24 -16.43 -20.92 22.18
CA GLN A 24 -15.36 -21.76 22.72
C GLN A 24 -14.06 -20.98 22.97
N GLY A 25 -13.86 -19.88 22.27
CA GLY A 25 -12.74 -18.99 22.48
C GLY A 25 -12.93 -17.63 21.85
N ILE A 26 -12.36 -16.63 22.51
CA ILE A 26 -12.28 -15.24 22.03
C ILE A 26 -10.81 -14.82 22.11
N ARG A 27 -10.31 -14.26 21.05
CA ARG A 27 -8.98 -13.63 20.98
C ARG A 27 -9.13 -12.17 20.58
N VAL A 28 -8.47 -11.33 21.33
CA VAL A 28 -8.37 -9.91 21.01
C VAL A 28 -6.90 -9.56 20.80
N THR A 29 -6.60 -8.95 19.66
CA THR A 29 -5.27 -8.41 19.38
C THR A 29 -5.38 -6.93 19.12
N GLY A 30 -4.44 -6.17 19.64
CA GLY A 30 -4.44 -4.73 19.46
C GLY A 30 -3.07 -4.22 19.01
N VAL A 31 -3.10 -3.14 18.23
CA VAL A 31 -1.93 -2.38 17.83
C VAL A 31 -2.22 -0.92 18.12
N SER A 32 -1.49 -0.35 19.09
CA SER A 32 -1.54 1.08 19.40
C SER A 32 -0.33 1.74 18.77
N THR A 33 -0.53 2.76 17.97
CA THR A 33 0.54 3.51 17.31
C THR A 33 0.40 4.99 17.62
N ALA A 34 1.45 5.57 18.16
CA ALA A 34 1.61 7.01 18.29
C ALA A 34 2.74 7.43 17.36
N GLN A 35 2.50 8.46 16.56
CA GLN A 35 3.50 8.98 15.63
C GLN A 35 3.67 10.48 15.87
N TYR A 36 4.89 10.95 15.71
CA TYR A 36 5.18 12.36 15.52
C TYR A 36 5.73 12.54 14.11
N ILE A 37 5.19 13.49 13.38
CA ILE A 37 5.61 13.75 12.00
C ILE A 37 5.66 15.25 11.74
N ASP A 38 6.84 15.74 11.34
CA ASP A 38 6.96 17.02 10.67
C ASP A 38 6.57 16.87 9.21
N MET A 39 5.79 17.80 8.72
CA MET A 39 5.38 17.87 7.32
C MET A 39 5.40 19.30 6.81
N ARG A 40 5.54 19.43 5.52
CA ARG A 40 5.50 20.72 4.84
C ARG A 40 4.40 20.66 3.80
N PRO A 41 3.17 21.09 4.14
CA PRO A 41 2.05 21.05 3.21
C PRO A 41 2.28 22.01 2.04
N VAL A 42 1.67 21.67 0.92
CA VAL A 42 1.61 22.56 -0.24
C VAL A 42 0.35 23.41 -0.12
N VAL A 43 0.49 24.71 -0.22
CA VAL A 43 -0.62 25.65 -0.15
C VAL A 43 -0.77 26.40 -1.47
N LEU A 44 -2.00 26.72 -1.79
CA LEU A 44 -2.32 27.58 -2.93
C LEU A 44 -2.02 29.03 -2.55
N ASP A 45 -1.24 29.72 -3.40
CA ASP A 45 -0.93 31.15 -3.26
C ASP A 45 -1.23 31.85 -4.59
N SER A 46 -1.17 33.15 -4.60
CA SER A 46 -1.48 33.97 -5.78
C SER A 46 -0.51 35.12 -5.98
N VAL A 47 -0.32 35.50 -7.23
CA VAL A 47 0.40 36.69 -7.63
C VAL A 47 -0.48 37.54 -8.55
N PRO A 48 -0.35 38.88 -8.56
CA PRO A 48 -1.06 39.73 -9.53
C PRO A 48 -0.78 39.26 -10.96
N ALA A 49 -1.80 39.16 -11.80
CA ALA A 49 -1.68 38.68 -13.18
C ALA A 49 -0.68 39.52 -14.01
N GLY A 50 -0.53 40.81 -13.70
CA GLY A 50 0.45 41.71 -14.36
C GLY A 50 1.92 41.39 -14.02
N GLN A 51 2.20 40.54 -13.02
CA GLN A 51 3.55 40.09 -12.68
C GLN A 51 3.94 38.76 -13.35
N ALA A 52 3.03 38.19 -14.12
CA ALA A 52 3.24 36.93 -14.85
C ALA A 52 3.28 37.22 -16.36
N THR A 53 4.32 36.69 -17.01
CA THR A 53 4.56 36.86 -18.46
C THR A 53 4.49 35.49 -19.14
N GLY A 54 4.05 35.47 -20.39
CA GLY A 54 3.89 34.29 -21.22
C GLY A 54 2.51 34.19 -21.87
N ASP A 55 2.40 33.33 -22.86
CA ASP A 55 1.15 33.08 -23.57
C ASP A 55 0.42 31.87 -22.99
N GLY A 56 -0.93 31.94 -22.97
CA GLY A 56 -1.76 30.86 -22.49
C GLY A 56 -2.05 30.88 -20.97
N PRO A 57 -2.63 29.80 -20.45
CA PRO A 57 -3.07 29.71 -19.06
C PRO A 57 -1.92 29.54 -18.06
N PHE A 58 -0.75 29.08 -18.50
CA PHE A 58 0.44 28.94 -17.66
C PHE A 58 1.45 30.01 -18.04
N LYS A 59 1.75 30.86 -17.08
CA LYS A 59 2.67 31.98 -17.24
C LYS A 59 3.83 31.86 -16.27
N GLN A 60 4.87 32.67 -16.44
CA GLN A 60 6.04 32.66 -15.58
C GLN A 60 6.22 34.04 -14.92
N THR A 61 6.51 34.02 -13.62
CA THR A 61 6.87 35.24 -12.89
C THR A 61 8.35 35.57 -13.09
N ALA A 62 8.77 36.79 -12.72
CA ALA A 62 10.16 37.22 -12.87
C ALA A 62 11.17 36.36 -12.10
N ASP A 63 10.75 35.70 -11.00
CA ASP A 63 11.54 34.76 -10.23
C ASP A 63 11.53 33.32 -10.80
N GLY A 64 10.98 33.14 -12.00
CA GLY A 64 10.97 31.86 -12.72
C GLY A 64 9.88 30.89 -12.30
N ARG A 65 8.92 31.35 -11.50
CA ARG A 65 7.83 30.52 -10.98
C ARG A 65 6.71 30.36 -12.00
N ILE A 66 6.25 29.14 -12.23
CA ILE A 66 5.10 28.90 -13.11
C ILE A 66 3.81 29.13 -12.33
N VAL A 67 2.91 29.92 -12.87
CA VAL A 67 1.63 30.28 -12.29
C VAL A 67 0.50 29.99 -13.28
N GLN A 68 -0.64 29.61 -12.79
CA GLN A 68 -1.84 29.40 -13.59
C GLN A 68 -2.71 30.64 -13.57
N CYS A 69 -2.95 31.24 -14.74
CA CYS A 69 -3.77 32.42 -14.91
C CYS A 69 -5.05 32.05 -15.67
N ILE A 70 -6.19 32.43 -15.12
CA ILE A 70 -7.48 32.33 -15.83
C ILE A 70 -7.73 33.67 -16.50
N ALA A 71 -8.18 33.64 -17.74
CA ALA A 71 -8.45 34.85 -18.50
C ALA A 71 -9.52 35.72 -17.79
N GLY A 72 -9.18 36.96 -17.51
CA GLY A 72 -10.02 37.89 -16.76
C GLY A 72 -9.78 37.94 -15.25
N ASP A 73 -9.02 37.03 -14.68
CA ASP A 73 -8.66 37.05 -13.26
C ASP A 73 -7.57 38.11 -13.00
N LEU A 74 -7.70 38.80 -11.87
CA LEU A 74 -6.70 39.77 -11.40
C LEU A 74 -5.45 39.09 -10.82
N TYR A 75 -5.55 37.84 -10.47
CA TYR A 75 -4.50 37.05 -9.85
C TYR A 75 -4.30 35.70 -10.55
N CYS A 76 -3.03 35.33 -10.71
CA CYS A 76 -2.63 34.00 -11.12
C CYS A 76 -2.32 33.15 -9.89
N ARG A 77 -2.65 31.90 -9.92
CA ARG A 77 -2.51 30.96 -8.79
C ARG A 77 -1.31 30.04 -8.98
N TYR A 78 -0.67 29.67 -7.90
CA TYR A 78 0.41 28.69 -7.89
C TYR A 78 0.48 27.95 -6.56
N LEU A 79 1.08 26.78 -6.61
CA LEU A 79 1.32 25.97 -5.41
C LEU A 79 2.70 26.29 -4.84
N ARG A 80 2.77 26.57 -3.54
CA ARG A 80 4.05 26.72 -2.85
C ARG A 80 4.09 25.90 -1.57
N PRO A 81 5.29 25.46 -1.14
CA PRO A 81 5.46 24.87 0.16
C PRO A 81 5.12 25.88 1.27
N ALA A 82 4.33 25.43 2.25
CA ALA A 82 4.04 26.22 3.46
C ALA A 82 5.14 26.07 4.51
N SER A 83 4.91 26.61 5.69
CA SER A 83 5.74 26.37 6.86
C SER A 83 5.68 24.90 7.28
N VAL A 84 6.74 24.43 7.92
CA VAL A 84 6.73 23.11 8.53
C VAL A 84 5.73 23.10 9.69
N ILE A 85 4.88 22.09 9.73
CA ILE A 85 3.90 21.85 10.78
C ILE A 85 4.14 20.47 11.36
N GLY A 86 3.83 20.30 12.65
CA GLY A 86 3.93 19.04 13.34
C GLY A 86 2.55 18.43 13.62
N ALA A 87 2.43 17.13 13.49
CA ALA A 87 1.23 16.39 13.83
C ALA A 87 1.56 15.14 14.65
N VAL A 88 0.67 14.83 15.59
CA VAL A 88 0.74 13.60 16.41
C VAL A 88 -0.51 12.76 16.18
N PRO A 89 -0.54 11.97 15.08
CA PRO A 89 -1.61 11.00 14.89
C PRO A 89 -1.47 9.82 15.84
N LEU A 90 -2.58 9.45 16.44
CA LEU A 90 -2.74 8.30 17.32
C LEU A 90 -3.71 7.32 16.66
N ILE A 91 -3.32 6.06 16.54
CA ILE A 91 -4.15 5.01 15.99
C ILE A 91 -4.20 3.85 16.96
N GLN A 92 -5.40 3.34 17.20
CA GLN A 92 -5.63 2.09 17.89
C GLN A 92 -6.40 1.14 16.98
N ASP A 93 -5.74 0.10 16.51
CA ASP A 93 -6.39 -1.01 15.83
C ASP A 93 -6.69 -2.12 16.83
N VAL A 94 -7.91 -2.65 16.79
CA VAL A 94 -8.36 -3.77 17.62
C VAL A 94 -8.99 -4.82 16.72
N ASN A 95 -8.45 -6.04 16.76
CA ASN A 95 -9.02 -7.19 16.07
C ASN A 95 -9.62 -8.13 17.11
N VAL A 96 -10.87 -8.51 16.91
CA VAL A 96 -11.60 -9.47 17.74
C VAL A 96 -11.94 -10.68 16.88
N SER A 97 -11.58 -11.85 17.34
CA SER A 97 -11.95 -13.13 16.72
C SER A 97 -12.64 -14.01 17.76
N ALA A 98 -13.82 -14.49 17.45
CA ALA A 98 -14.56 -15.45 18.27
C ALA A 98 -14.84 -16.70 17.44
N TRP A 99 -14.65 -17.88 18.02
CA TRP A 99 -14.87 -19.16 17.36
C TRP A 99 -15.58 -20.15 18.26
N GLY A 100 -16.14 -21.19 17.64
CA GLY A 100 -16.93 -22.20 18.34
C GLY A 100 -18.29 -21.69 18.81
N LEU A 101 -18.83 -20.65 18.20
CA LEU A 101 -20.21 -20.20 18.38
C LEU A 101 -21.18 -21.32 18.02
N THR A 102 -20.89 -22.05 16.95
CA THR A 102 -21.41 -23.35 16.58
C THR A 102 -20.38 -24.01 15.68
N THR A 103 -20.59 -25.27 15.27
CA THR A 103 -19.64 -25.99 14.41
C THR A 103 -19.34 -25.20 13.13
N GLY A 104 -18.07 -24.78 12.99
CA GLY A 104 -17.55 -24.06 11.83
C GLY A 104 -17.89 -22.57 11.79
N LEU A 105 -18.67 -22.02 12.76
CA LEU A 105 -19.02 -20.61 12.78
C LEU A 105 -18.01 -19.80 13.58
N ARG A 106 -17.54 -18.72 12.95
CA ARG A 106 -16.62 -17.73 13.53
C ARG A 106 -17.19 -16.32 13.34
N ALA A 107 -16.83 -15.42 14.24
CA ALA A 107 -17.05 -13.99 14.08
C ALA A 107 -15.70 -13.26 14.08
N TYR A 108 -15.60 -12.23 13.26
CA TYR A 108 -14.41 -11.40 13.17
C TYR A 108 -14.81 -9.93 13.11
N ALA A 109 -14.07 -9.10 13.86
CA ALA A 109 -14.17 -7.66 13.75
C ALA A 109 -12.79 -7.02 13.79
N GLN A 110 -12.56 -6.04 12.94
CA GLN A 110 -11.39 -5.15 12.96
C GLN A 110 -11.86 -3.72 13.05
N LEU A 111 -11.51 -3.09 14.16
CA LEU A 111 -11.95 -1.75 14.52
C LEU A 111 -10.72 -0.83 14.59
N ARG A 112 -10.87 0.38 14.10
CA ARG A 112 -9.86 1.42 14.15
C ARG A 112 -10.40 2.63 14.89
N PHE A 113 -9.65 3.10 15.84
CA PHE A 113 -9.88 4.36 16.54
C PHE A 113 -8.75 5.31 16.19
N ARG A 114 -9.09 6.56 15.95
CA ARG A 114 -8.14 7.63 15.62
C ARG A 114 -8.33 8.80 16.55
N ALA A 115 -7.22 9.38 16.92
CA ALA A 115 -7.14 10.69 17.56
C ALA A 115 -5.92 11.40 16.98
N ALA A 116 -5.92 12.72 17.05
CA ALA A 116 -4.81 13.49 16.54
C ALA A 116 -4.66 14.78 17.32
N GLU A 117 -3.42 15.21 17.47
CA GLU A 117 -3.06 16.51 18.02
C GLU A 117 -2.26 17.29 16.98
N GLY A 118 -2.40 18.61 16.93
CA GLY A 118 -1.81 19.47 15.92
C GLY A 118 -2.60 19.46 14.60
N ASP A 119 -1.92 19.74 13.50
CA ASP A 119 -2.53 19.87 12.15
C ASP A 119 -2.76 18.51 11.48
N ALA A 120 -3.32 17.57 12.20
CA ALA A 120 -3.54 16.21 11.72
C ALA A 120 -4.49 16.12 10.52
N ALA A 121 -5.38 17.10 10.33
CA ALA A 121 -6.23 17.20 9.15
C ALA A 121 -5.43 17.37 7.85
N ALA A 122 -4.30 18.07 7.92
CA ALA A 122 -3.39 18.19 6.78
C ALA A 122 -2.61 16.90 6.47
N PHE A 123 -2.52 16.02 7.46
CA PHE A 123 -1.79 14.76 7.35
C PHE A 123 -2.69 13.57 7.00
N TRP A 124 -3.92 13.59 7.49
CA TRP A 124 -4.86 12.47 7.36
C TRP A 124 -6.20 12.92 6.78
N PRO A 125 -6.57 12.50 5.61
CA PRO A 125 -7.79 12.99 4.94
C PRO A 125 -9.09 12.62 5.65
N SER A 126 -9.07 11.58 6.44
CA SER A 126 -10.22 11.12 7.24
C SER A 126 -9.95 11.28 8.74
N SER A 127 -9.15 12.26 9.12
CA SER A 127 -8.78 12.51 10.52
C SER A 127 -9.95 12.91 11.41
N ASP A 128 -11.03 13.41 10.83
CA ASP A 128 -12.30 13.71 11.44
C ASP A 128 -13.04 12.43 11.91
N ARG A 129 -12.75 11.28 11.32
CA ARG A 129 -13.36 10.01 11.71
C ARG A 129 -12.61 9.38 12.86
N THR A 130 -13.15 9.54 14.06
CA THR A 130 -12.57 8.97 15.28
C THR A 130 -12.73 7.45 15.39
N PHE A 131 -13.70 6.88 14.66
CA PHE A 131 -13.98 5.44 14.68
C PHE A 131 -14.28 4.90 13.27
N GLU A 132 -13.76 3.72 13.00
CA GLU A 132 -14.00 3.01 11.75
C GLU A 132 -14.01 1.49 11.98
N ALA A 133 -15.03 0.79 11.48
CA ALA A 133 -15.01 -0.65 11.35
C ALA A 133 -14.39 -1.00 9.98
N LEU A 134 -13.16 -1.50 9.98
CA LEU A 134 -12.46 -1.92 8.77
C LEU A 134 -13.00 -3.23 8.23
N ALA A 135 -13.36 -4.15 9.13
CA ALA A 135 -14.05 -5.39 8.84
C ALA A 135 -14.95 -5.79 9.99
N ALA A 136 -16.07 -6.44 9.69
CA ALA A 136 -16.98 -7.05 10.67
C ALA A 136 -17.84 -8.08 9.96
N TYR A 137 -17.54 -9.37 10.12
CA TYR A 137 -18.26 -10.43 9.42
C TYR A 137 -18.40 -11.70 10.26
N LEU A 138 -19.40 -12.48 9.88
CA LEU A 138 -19.55 -13.87 10.28
C LEU A 138 -19.00 -14.77 9.18
N GLU A 139 -18.28 -15.80 9.56
CA GLU A 139 -17.73 -16.82 8.67
C GLU A 139 -18.20 -18.20 9.10
N LEU A 140 -18.79 -18.93 8.16
CA LEU A 140 -19.10 -20.34 8.29
C LEU A 140 -18.15 -21.16 7.41
N ASP A 141 -17.36 -22.03 8.01
CA ASP A 141 -16.48 -22.98 7.32
C ASP A 141 -16.92 -24.43 7.66
N ARG A 142 -17.50 -25.10 6.67
CA ARG A 142 -17.94 -26.49 6.78
C ARG A 142 -17.37 -27.33 5.63
N GLY A 143 -16.06 -27.55 5.70
CA GLY A 143 -15.34 -28.39 4.74
C GLY A 143 -15.35 -27.85 3.31
N PRO A 144 -16.24 -28.35 2.42
CA PRO A 144 -16.26 -27.87 1.03
C PRO A 144 -16.87 -26.46 0.85
N VAL A 145 -17.55 -25.94 1.88
CA VAL A 145 -18.26 -24.65 1.81
C VAL A 145 -17.69 -23.69 2.83
N LEU A 146 -17.26 -22.51 2.36
CA LEU A 146 -16.96 -21.36 3.19
C LEU A 146 -17.87 -20.22 2.77
N ALA A 147 -18.60 -19.64 3.72
CA ALA A 147 -19.45 -18.47 3.49
C ALA A 147 -19.08 -17.36 4.47
N ARG A 148 -19.10 -16.11 4.00
CA ARG A 148 -18.94 -14.91 4.83
C ARG A 148 -20.05 -13.93 4.56
N VAL A 149 -20.47 -13.22 5.59
CA VAL A 149 -21.48 -12.17 5.50
C VAL A 149 -21.09 -11.01 6.41
N GLY A 150 -21.15 -9.79 5.89
CA GLY A 150 -20.82 -8.56 6.62
C GLY A 150 -19.79 -7.72 5.89
N ARG A 151 -19.16 -6.81 6.64
CA ARG A 151 -18.07 -5.97 6.12
C ARG A 151 -16.79 -6.79 5.99
N GLN A 152 -16.29 -6.89 4.80
CA GLN A 152 -15.12 -7.72 4.48
C GLN A 152 -14.29 -7.11 3.36
N TRP A 153 -13.07 -7.61 3.21
CA TRP A 153 -12.21 -7.26 2.09
C TRP A 153 -11.80 -8.50 1.30
N LYS A 154 -11.46 -8.26 0.06
CA LYS A 154 -10.82 -9.22 -0.83
C LYS A 154 -9.55 -8.61 -1.39
N THR A 155 -8.45 -9.34 -1.27
CA THR A 155 -7.20 -9.05 -1.99
C THR A 155 -7.05 -10.04 -3.12
N SER A 156 -6.79 -9.56 -4.30
CA SER A 156 -6.71 -10.35 -5.52
C SER A 156 -5.71 -9.78 -6.51
N GLY A 157 -5.57 -10.40 -7.67
CA GLY A 157 -4.80 -9.84 -8.79
C GLY A 157 -5.32 -8.47 -9.25
N LEU A 158 -6.60 -8.15 -9.04
CA LEU A 158 -7.19 -6.86 -9.40
C LEU A 158 -7.03 -5.77 -8.32
N GLY A 159 -6.42 -6.10 -7.19
CA GLY A 159 -6.17 -5.15 -6.11
C GLY A 159 -6.86 -5.52 -4.80
N PHE A 160 -7.04 -4.51 -3.96
CA PHE A 160 -7.69 -4.60 -2.65
C PHE A 160 -9.07 -3.94 -2.71
N TYR A 161 -10.10 -4.69 -2.32
CA TYR A 161 -11.49 -4.23 -2.32
C TYR A 161 -12.11 -4.46 -0.95
N ASN A 162 -12.83 -3.47 -0.47
CA ASN A 162 -13.58 -3.53 0.77
C ASN A 162 -15.07 -3.33 0.46
N PHE A 163 -15.96 -4.17 1.03
CA PHE A 163 -17.39 -4.14 0.74
C PHE A 163 -18.23 -4.68 1.90
N ASP A 164 -19.46 -4.18 2.00
CA ASP A 164 -20.51 -4.71 2.87
C ASP A 164 -21.37 -5.67 2.04
N GLY A 165 -21.23 -6.98 2.29
CA GLY A 165 -21.90 -7.98 1.45
C GLY A 165 -21.63 -9.41 1.88
N ALA A 166 -21.64 -10.30 0.89
CA ALA A 166 -21.45 -11.73 1.09
C ALA A 166 -20.37 -12.31 0.17
N MET A 167 -19.76 -13.38 0.61
CA MET A 167 -18.83 -14.20 -0.15
C MET A 167 -19.15 -15.67 0.09
N LEU A 168 -19.15 -16.46 -0.98
CA LEU A 168 -19.29 -17.90 -0.95
C LEU A 168 -18.13 -18.54 -1.69
N SER A 169 -17.45 -19.48 -1.05
CA SER A 169 -16.39 -20.28 -1.65
C SER A 169 -16.76 -21.76 -1.56
N LEU A 170 -16.74 -22.45 -2.69
CA LEU A 170 -17.02 -23.86 -2.84
C LEU A 170 -15.74 -24.60 -3.21
N ARG A 171 -15.45 -25.69 -2.53
CA ARG A 171 -14.28 -26.56 -2.77
C ARG A 171 -14.77 -27.97 -3.10
N PRO A 172 -15.32 -28.19 -4.31
CA PRO A 172 -15.89 -29.49 -4.67
C PRO A 172 -14.82 -30.59 -4.72
N SER A 173 -13.57 -30.22 -4.87
CA SER A 173 -12.44 -31.12 -4.84
C SER A 173 -11.18 -30.42 -4.34
N GLY A 174 -10.12 -31.17 -4.03
CA GLY A 174 -8.85 -30.60 -3.57
C GLY A 174 -8.11 -29.78 -4.65
N TRP A 175 -8.51 -29.88 -5.90
CA TRP A 175 -7.89 -29.21 -7.03
C TRP A 175 -8.73 -28.06 -7.62
N LEU A 176 -9.98 -27.87 -7.16
CA LEU A 176 -10.91 -26.86 -7.67
C LEU A 176 -11.50 -26.05 -6.52
N THR A 177 -11.42 -24.72 -6.64
CA THR A 177 -12.13 -23.77 -5.79
C THR A 177 -12.89 -22.80 -6.66
N LEU A 178 -14.16 -22.60 -6.35
CA LEU A 178 -15.04 -21.62 -6.96
C LEU A 178 -15.40 -20.60 -5.87
N GLU A 179 -15.30 -19.34 -6.17
CA GLU A 179 -15.66 -18.27 -5.24
C GLU A 179 -16.53 -17.23 -5.94
N ALA A 180 -17.57 -16.78 -5.28
CA ALA A 180 -18.40 -15.66 -5.72
C ALA A 180 -18.55 -14.68 -4.55
N TYR A 181 -18.58 -13.39 -4.85
CA TYR A 181 -18.76 -12.35 -3.86
C TYR A 181 -19.50 -11.16 -4.45
N GLY A 182 -20.12 -10.39 -3.57
CA GLY A 182 -20.79 -9.16 -3.96
C GLY A 182 -21.33 -8.41 -2.77
N GLY A 183 -21.53 -7.13 -2.96
CA GLY A 183 -22.04 -6.23 -1.94
C GLY A 183 -21.87 -4.78 -2.31
N ARG A 184 -22.22 -3.90 -1.39
CA ARG A 184 -21.98 -2.47 -1.51
C ARG A 184 -20.49 -2.20 -1.37
N SER A 185 -19.89 -1.63 -2.38
CA SER A 185 -18.50 -1.22 -2.35
C SER A 185 -18.30 -0.14 -1.29
N LEU A 186 -17.24 -0.29 -0.50
CA LEU A 186 -16.75 0.73 0.41
C LEU A 186 -15.54 1.43 -0.19
N LEU A 187 -15.39 1.34 -1.51
CA LEU A 187 -14.40 2.12 -2.25
C LEU A 187 -14.55 3.58 -1.85
N ARG A 188 -13.88 3.87 -0.80
CA ARG A 188 -13.39 5.20 -0.60
C ARG A 188 -12.27 5.30 -1.60
N GLY A 189 -12.42 6.25 -2.47
CA GLY A 189 -11.29 6.66 -3.26
C GLY A 189 -10.14 6.64 -2.30
N LEU A 190 -9.31 5.67 -2.44
CA LEU A 190 -8.19 5.28 -1.59
C LEU A 190 -8.08 6.19 -0.38
N SER A 191 -7.81 5.72 0.79
CA SER A 191 -7.47 6.57 1.92
C SER A 191 -6.24 7.43 1.58
N GLU A 192 -6.27 7.97 0.39
CA GLU A 192 -5.29 8.88 -0.13
C GLU A 192 -5.43 10.18 0.61
N PRO A 193 -4.32 10.68 1.11
CA PRO A 193 -4.31 11.97 1.75
C PRO A 193 -4.88 13.02 0.79
N MET A 194 -6.07 13.51 1.06
CA MET A 194 -6.57 14.75 0.45
C MET A 194 -5.77 15.90 1.04
N VAL A 195 -4.58 16.08 0.50
CA VAL A 195 -3.52 16.82 1.18
C VAL A 195 -3.60 18.30 1.00
N SER A 196 -4.49 18.83 0.19
CA SER A 196 -4.51 20.27 0.06
C SER A 196 -5.89 20.81 -0.18
N SER A 197 -6.12 22.02 0.35
CA SER A 197 -7.23 22.89 -0.02
C SER A 197 -7.36 23.12 -1.54
N ALA A 198 -6.28 22.92 -2.29
CA ALA A 198 -6.29 22.96 -3.76
C ALA A 198 -6.98 21.74 -4.39
N ILE A 199 -6.95 20.59 -3.72
CA ILE A 199 -7.63 19.37 -4.16
C ILE A 199 -9.05 19.30 -3.57
N SER A 200 -9.32 19.98 -2.46
CA SER A 200 -10.67 20.04 -1.90
C SER A 200 -11.70 20.76 -2.77
N ALA A 201 -11.25 21.47 -3.80
CA ALA A 201 -12.12 22.04 -4.82
C ALA A 201 -12.51 21.04 -5.93
N VAL A 202 -11.88 19.90 -5.98
CA VAL A 202 -12.30 18.75 -6.79
C VAL A 202 -13.37 18.03 -6.00
N GLU A 203 -14.48 17.72 -6.62
CA GLU A 203 -15.65 17.05 -6.03
C GLU A 203 -15.29 15.95 -5.01
N PRO A 204 -16.13 15.76 -3.98
CA PRO A 204 -15.86 14.75 -2.95
C PRO A 204 -15.51 13.41 -3.58
N TRP A 205 -14.36 12.88 -3.21
CA TRP A 205 -13.80 11.63 -3.73
C TRP A 205 -14.62 10.38 -3.40
N SER A 206 -15.59 10.50 -2.49
CA SER A 206 -16.59 9.47 -2.28
C SER A 206 -17.80 9.81 -3.12
N PRO A 207 -18.19 8.98 -4.07
CA PRO A 207 -19.42 9.17 -4.79
C PRO A 207 -20.59 9.21 -3.80
N ASP A 208 -21.53 10.15 -4.01
CA ASP A 208 -22.74 10.28 -3.19
C ASP A 208 -23.65 9.05 -3.36
N GLU A 209 -23.54 8.38 -4.49
CA GLU A 209 -24.31 7.19 -4.84
C GLU A 209 -23.58 5.89 -4.45
N PRO A 210 -24.32 4.87 -4.01
CA PRO A 210 -23.72 3.59 -3.64
C PRO A 210 -23.20 2.83 -4.86
N ASP A 211 -21.95 2.44 -4.81
CA ASP A 211 -21.35 1.52 -5.77
C ASP A 211 -21.56 0.07 -5.31
N TRP A 212 -21.82 -0.82 -6.26
CA TRP A 212 -21.95 -2.24 -6.03
C TRP A 212 -20.80 -2.99 -6.68
N LEU A 213 -20.24 -3.92 -5.93
CA LEU A 213 -19.17 -4.80 -6.37
C LEU A 213 -19.72 -6.21 -6.54
N VAL A 214 -19.48 -6.85 -7.68
CA VAL A 214 -19.80 -8.25 -7.92
C VAL A 214 -18.58 -8.90 -8.57
N GLY A 215 -18.21 -10.10 -8.11
CA GLY A 215 -17.10 -10.82 -8.69
C GLY A 215 -17.13 -12.31 -8.42
N GLY A 216 -16.27 -13.02 -9.13
CA GLY A 216 -16.07 -14.45 -8.97
C GLY A 216 -14.67 -14.88 -9.33
N GLU A 217 -14.18 -15.91 -8.65
CA GLU A 217 -12.84 -16.46 -8.85
C GLU A 217 -12.90 -17.97 -9.01
N LEU A 218 -12.22 -18.45 -10.02
CA LEU A 218 -11.95 -19.86 -10.27
C LEU A 218 -10.48 -20.12 -9.96
N ARG A 219 -10.18 -21.07 -9.07
CA ARG A 219 -8.83 -21.58 -8.83
C ARG A 219 -8.76 -23.05 -9.19
N PHE A 220 -7.80 -23.39 -10.02
CA PHE A 220 -7.58 -24.71 -10.55
C PHE A 220 -6.16 -25.16 -10.26
N ARG A 221 -6.00 -26.25 -9.49
CA ARG A 221 -4.69 -26.79 -9.08
C ARG A 221 -4.68 -28.32 -9.16
N PRO A 222 -4.67 -28.89 -10.38
CA PRO A 222 -4.75 -30.33 -10.57
C PRO A 222 -3.50 -31.08 -10.09
N SER A 223 -2.36 -30.39 -9.96
CA SER A 223 -1.11 -31.01 -9.52
C SER A 223 -0.20 -29.98 -8.83
N ALA A 224 0.87 -30.46 -8.21
CA ALA A 224 1.92 -29.60 -7.67
C ALA A 224 2.74 -28.87 -8.76
N ARG A 225 2.58 -29.27 -10.04
CA ARG A 225 3.31 -28.70 -11.17
C ARG A 225 2.54 -27.63 -11.92
N PHE A 226 1.21 -27.57 -11.75
CA PHE A 226 0.37 -26.65 -12.46
C PHE A 226 -0.69 -26.02 -11.53
N SER A 227 -0.82 -24.73 -11.58
CA SER A 227 -1.94 -24.00 -11.00
C SER A 227 -2.35 -22.84 -11.90
N ALA A 228 -3.64 -22.55 -11.95
CA ALA A 228 -4.19 -21.40 -12.66
C ALA A 228 -5.33 -20.79 -11.84
N SER A 229 -5.55 -19.49 -11.99
CA SER A 229 -6.71 -18.81 -11.48
C SER A 229 -7.25 -17.82 -12.51
N ALA A 230 -8.56 -17.59 -12.45
CA ALA A 230 -9.23 -16.56 -13.20
C ALA A 230 -10.19 -15.82 -12.25
N LEU A 231 -10.09 -14.52 -12.21
CA LEU A 231 -10.89 -13.65 -11.37
C LEU A 231 -11.58 -12.62 -12.26
N TYR A 232 -12.90 -12.56 -12.15
CA TYR A 232 -13.73 -11.55 -12.79
C TYR A 232 -14.32 -10.62 -11.73
N GLN A 233 -14.35 -9.32 -12.01
CA GLN A 233 -14.96 -8.33 -11.14
C GLN A 233 -15.64 -7.23 -11.96
N ARG A 234 -16.79 -6.83 -11.50
CA ARG A 234 -17.58 -5.73 -12.06
C ARG A 234 -17.99 -4.77 -10.96
N ASP A 235 -17.77 -3.48 -11.22
CA ASP A 235 -18.25 -2.38 -10.40
C ASP A 235 -19.45 -1.73 -11.11
N VAL A 236 -20.54 -1.54 -10.36
CA VAL A 236 -21.81 -1.01 -10.87
C VAL A 236 -22.18 0.21 -10.04
N ARG A 237 -22.31 1.35 -10.69
CA ARG A 237 -22.84 2.58 -10.08
C ARG A 237 -24.31 2.74 -10.44
N ALA A 238 -25.09 3.24 -9.47
CA ALA A 238 -26.51 3.48 -9.67
C ALA A 238 -26.78 4.65 -10.64
N ASP A 239 -25.89 5.62 -10.68
CA ASP A 239 -25.99 6.84 -11.48
C ASP A 239 -25.37 6.74 -12.88
N ALA A 240 -24.57 5.70 -13.13
CA ALA A 240 -23.93 5.50 -14.42
C ALA A 240 -24.77 4.62 -15.35
N ALA A 241 -25.19 5.19 -16.47
CA ALA A 241 -25.87 4.45 -17.54
C ALA A 241 -24.88 3.56 -18.32
N GLY A 242 -24.23 2.61 -17.66
CA GLY A 242 -23.31 1.71 -18.33
C GLY A 242 -22.33 1.00 -17.40
N LEU A 243 -21.38 0.30 -18.01
CA LEU A 243 -20.27 -0.35 -17.35
C LEU A 243 -19.35 0.72 -16.74
N TYR A 244 -19.32 0.76 -15.42
CA TYR A 244 -18.44 1.66 -14.70
C TYR A 244 -17.02 1.09 -14.60
N GLY A 245 -16.89 -0.20 -14.30
CA GLY A 245 -15.66 -0.94 -14.28
C GLY A 245 -15.91 -2.42 -14.47
N GLU A 246 -15.18 -3.06 -15.35
CA GLU A 246 -15.26 -4.50 -15.58
C GLU A 246 -13.87 -5.02 -15.86
N ARG A 247 -13.39 -5.93 -15.02
CA ARG A 247 -11.99 -6.36 -15.03
C ARG A 247 -11.86 -7.87 -14.91
N LEU A 248 -10.86 -8.39 -15.61
CA LEU A 248 -10.46 -9.80 -15.54
C LEU A 248 -8.99 -9.89 -15.14
N ALA A 249 -8.67 -10.76 -14.19
CA ALA A 249 -7.29 -11.16 -13.90
C ALA A 249 -7.15 -12.66 -14.09
N THR A 250 -6.08 -13.09 -14.70
CA THR A 250 -5.71 -14.50 -14.83
C THR A 250 -4.27 -14.70 -14.39
N ASP A 251 -4.02 -15.78 -13.66
CA ASP A 251 -2.70 -16.20 -13.23
C ASP A 251 -2.49 -17.66 -13.59
N ALA A 252 -1.29 -18.00 -14.03
CA ALA A 252 -0.89 -19.36 -14.28
C ALA A 252 0.53 -19.59 -13.79
N ARG A 253 0.76 -20.74 -13.15
CA ARG A 253 2.09 -21.20 -12.76
C ARG A 253 2.33 -22.58 -13.26
N VAL A 254 3.47 -22.79 -13.93
CA VAL A 254 3.90 -24.10 -14.46
C VAL A 254 5.31 -24.40 -13.98
N ARG A 255 5.50 -25.56 -13.35
CA ARG A 255 6.82 -26.04 -12.99
C ARG A 255 7.37 -26.95 -14.09
N LEU A 256 8.43 -26.51 -14.74
CA LEU A 256 9.14 -27.19 -15.85
C LEU A 256 10.44 -27.79 -15.30
N GLY A 257 10.35 -28.99 -14.73
CA GLY A 257 11.49 -29.61 -14.04
C GLY A 257 11.90 -28.79 -12.81
N ARG A 258 13.08 -28.14 -12.86
CA ARG A 258 13.61 -27.27 -11.80
C ARG A 258 13.34 -25.79 -12.05
N SER A 259 12.75 -25.43 -13.20
CA SER A 259 12.35 -24.07 -13.54
C SER A 259 10.88 -23.85 -13.19
N THR A 260 10.50 -22.59 -12.99
CA THR A 260 9.11 -22.19 -12.81
C THR A 260 8.78 -21.06 -13.79
N LEU A 261 7.68 -21.23 -14.51
CA LEU A 261 7.10 -20.17 -15.35
C LEU A 261 5.85 -19.66 -14.66
N ASP A 262 5.81 -18.37 -14.39
CA ASP A 262 4.66 -17.64 -13.87
C ASP A 262 4.17 -16.67 -14.95
N ALA A 263 2.87 -16.63 -15.18
CA ALA A 263 2.23 -15.68 -16.09
C ALA A 263 1.04 -15.03 -15.39
N THR A 264 0.91 -13.72 -15.52
CA THR A 264 -0.24 -12.96 -15.02
C THR A 264 -0.76 -12.05 -16.12
N LEU A 265 -2.07 -11.88 -16.20
CA LEU A 265 -2.71 -10.97 -17.13
C LEU A 265 -3.88 -10.30 -16.44
N GLN A 266 -3.92 -8.97 -16.50
CA GLN A 266 -5.04 -8.16 -16.05
C GLN A 266 -5.56 -7.34 -17.21
N THR A 267 -6.86 -7.40 -17.42
CA THR A 267 -7.53 -6.73 -18.54
C THR A 267 -8.70 -5.91 -18.01
N ASP A 268 -8.79 -4.68 -18.45
CA ASP A 268 -10.00 -3.87 -18.33
C ASP A 268 -10.91 -4.20 -19.52
N LEU A 269 -12.00 -4.89 -19.25
CA LEU A 269 -12.96 -5.32 -20.26
C LEU A 269 -13.82 -4.16 -20.74
N ALA A 270 -14.02 -3.12 -19.92
CA ALA A 270 -14.80 -1.94 -20.28
C ALA A 270 -14.11 -1.11 -21.38
N THR A 271 -12.78 -1.03 -21.33
CA THR A 271 -11.97 -0.30 -22.33
C THR A 271 -11.28 -1.20 -23.33
N GLY A 272 -11.27 -2.52 -23.11
CA GLY A 272 -10.56 -3.49 -23.94
C GLY A 272 -9.04 -3.41 -23.84
N THR A 273 -8.50 -2.88 -22.72
CA THR A 273 -7.06 -2.67 -22.52
C THR A 273 -6.44 -3.71 -21.60
N VAL A 274 -5.21 -4.08 -21.88
CA VAL A 274 -4.37 -4.88 -20.98
C VAL A 274 -3.68 -3.93 -20.01
N ASN A 275 -3.97 -4.08 -18.70
CA ASN A 275 -3.39 -3.21 -17.68
C ASN A 275 -2.06 -3.73 -17.13
N ASP A 276 -1.94 -5.03 -16.94
CA ASP A 276 -0.69 -5.68 -16.50
C ASP A 276 -0.61 -7.07 -17.13
N GLY A 277 0.35 -7.25 -18.02
CA GLY A 277 0.71 -8.55 -18.57
C GLY A 277 2.14 -8.87 -18.16
N ARG A 278 2.36 -9.97 -17.45
CA ARG A 278 3.69 -10.33 -16.97
C ARG A 278 3.95 -11.81 -17.18
N VAL A 279 5.14 -12.11 -17.68
CA VAL A 279 5.67 -13.49 -17.79
C VAL A 279 7.03 -13.51 -17.11
N ARG A 280 7.20 -14.41 -16.13
CA ARG A 280 8.43 -14.58 -15.38
C ARG A 280 8.89 -16.03 -15.45
N LEU A 281 10.15 -16.22 -15.82
CA LEU A 281 10.84 -17.50 -15.82
C LEU A 281 11.88 -17.53 -14.70
N GLU A 282 11.69 -18.36 -13.72
CA GLU A 282 12.68 -18.69 -12.69
C GLU A 282 13.49 -19.89 -13.16
N LEU A 283 14.80 -19.72 -13.26
CA LEU A 283 15.72 -20.75 -13.67
C LEU A 283 16.22 -21.58 -12.48
N PRO A 284 16.76 -22.77 -12.71
CA PRO A 284 17.28 -23.61 -11.64
C PRO A 284 18.40 -22.91 -10.87
N ARG A 285 18.44 -23.14 -9.59
CA ARG A 285 19.55 -22.68 -8.75
C ARG A 285 20.83 -23.40 -9.13
N LEU A 286 21.89 -22.63 -9.44
CA LEU A 286 23.20 -23.13 -9.80
C LEU A 286 24.28 -22.40 -8.97
N LEU A 287 25.11 -23.16 -8.25
CA LEU A 287 26.18 -22.61 -7.38
C LEU A 287 25.71 -21.50 -6.41
N GLY A 288 24.52 -21.67 -5.87
CA GLY A 288 23.90 -20.64 -4.98
C GLY A 288 23.18 -19.49 -5.70
N LEU A 289 23.32 -19.39 -7.01
CA LEU A 289 22.68 -18.35 -7.84
C LEU A 289 21.30 -18.82 -8.31
N SER A 290 20.29 -18.00 -8.13
CA SER A 290 18.90 -18.20 -8.59
C SER A 290 18.56 -17.07 -9.57
N PRO A 291 18.73 -17.26 -10.87
CA PRO A 291 18.42 -16.26 -11.87
C PRO A 291 16.95 -16.28 -12.26
N SER A 292 16.41 -15.15 -12.67
CA SER A 292 15.07 -15.04 -13.25
C SER A 292 15.04 -13.98 -14.37
N LEU A 293 14.17 -14.22 -15.34
CA LEU A 293 13.87 -13.32 -16.45
C LEU A 293 12.41 -12.92 -16.37
N GLU A 294 12.10 -11.67 -16.70
CA GLU A 294 10.73 -11.17 -16.70
C GLU A 294 10.50 -10.26 -17.89
N ALA A 295 9.36 -10.46 -18.54
CA ALA A 295 8.81 -9.52 -19.51
C ALA A 295 7.48 -8.99 -18.95
N ARG A 296 7.24 -7.70 -19.05
CA ARG A 296 6.05 -7.04 -18.52
C ARG A 296 5.53 -5.99 -19.49
N HIS A 297 4.24 -6.03 -19.74
CA HIS A 297 3.45 -4.93 -20.28
C HIS A 297 2.67 -4.31 -19.14
N TYR A 298 2.73 -2.99 -18.99
CA TYR A 298 2.03 -2.30 -17.90
C TYR A 298 1.41 -1.01 -18.40
N GLN A 299 0.10 -0.91 -18.20
CA GLN A 299 -0.67 0.30 -18.41
C GLN A 299 -1.49 0.55 -17.13
N PRO A 300 -1.21 1.60 -16.36
CA PRO A 300 -1.93 1.84 -15.11
C PRO A 300 -3.44 1.88 -15.33
N TYR A 301 -4.16 1.20 -14.46
CA TYR A 301 -5.61 1.31 -14.37
C TYR A 301 -5.93 2.40 -13.34
N PHE A 302 -6.71 3.37 -13.77
CA PHE A 302 -7.26 4.39 -12.88
C PHE A 302 -8.77 4.40 -13.03
N GLU A 303 -9.46 4.43 -11.90
CA GLU A 303 -10.90 4.61 -11.91
C GLU A 303 -11.24 6.01 -12.41
N LEU A 304 -12.17 6.11 -13.36
CA LEU A 304 -12.47 7.34 -14.08
C LEU A 304 -12.94 8.49 -13.19
N TRP A 305 -13.51 8.17 -12.03
CA TRP A 305 -13.98 9.15 -11.05
C TRP A 305 -12.87 9.65 -10.10
N THR A 306 -11.67 9.08 -10.16
CA THR A 306 -10.54 9.55 -9.37
C THR A 306 -9.78 10.65 -10.13
N ILE A 307 -9.11 11.55 -9.39
CA ILE A 307 -8.22 12.55 -10.01
C ILE A 307 -7.17 11.89 -10.90
N TRP A 308 -6.75 10.67 -10.57
CA TRP A 308 -5.79 9.91 -11.35
C TRP A 308 -6.33 9.51 -12.73
N GLY A 309 -7.64 9.31 -12.87
CA GLY A 309 -8.29 9.08 -14.15
C GLY A 309 -8.24 10.27 -15.10
N ALA A 310 -7.99 11.48 -14.58
CA ALA A 310 -7.80 12.68 -15.38
C ALA A 310 -6.37 12.75 -16.00
N PHE A 311 -5.43 11.98 -15.48
CA PHE A 311 -4.07 11.90 -16.02
C PHE A 311 -3.99 10.72 -16.97
N SER A 312 -3.58 10.97 -18.22
CA SER A 312 -3.33 9.88 -19.17
C SER A 312 -2.15 9.04 -18.68
N PRO A 313 -2.36 7.79 -18.27
CA PRO A 313 -1.27 6.96 -17.81
C PRO A 313 -0.35 6.60 -18.97
N VAL A 314 0.96 6.69 -18.75
CA VAL A 314 1.95 6.26 -19.72
C VAL A 314 2.21 4.78 -19.51
N GLY A 315 1.76 3.97 -20.47
CA GLY A 315 2.06 2.55 -20.51
C GLY A 315 3.52 2.29 -20.89
N TYR A 316 4.05 1.15 -20.47
CA TYR A 316 5.39 0.70 -20.85
C TYR A 316 5.48 -0.82 -21.01
N ASP A 317 6.40 -1.22 -21.87
CA ASP A 317 6.89 -2.58 -21.96
C ASP A 317 8.26 -2.67 -21.27
N GLU A 318 8.49 -3.70 -20.47
CA GLU A 318 9.74 -3.90 -19.75
C GLU A 318 10.26 -5.31 -19.98
N ALA A 319 11.56 -5.42 -20.25
CA ALA A 319 12.31 -6.65 -20.14
C ALA A 319 13.33 -6.51 -19.02
N SER A 320 13.35 -7.45 -18.08
CA SER A 320 14.23 -7.41 -16.93
C SER A 320 14.82 -8.78 -16.59
N ALA A 321 15.99 -8.75 -15.97
CA ALA A 321 16.65 -9.92 -15.40
C ALA A 321 16.98 -9.65 -13.95
N SER A 322 16.90 -10.69 -13.12
CA SER A 322 17.37 -10.62 -11.73
C SER A 322 18.11 -11.89 -11.35
N ALA A 323 19.00 -11.75 -10.40
CA ALA A 323 19.73 -12.87 -9.83
C ALA A 323 19.81 -12.69 -8.32
N TYR A 324 19.51 -13.76 -7.61
CA TYR A 324 19.73 -13.86 -6.17
C TYR A 324 20.82 -14.88 -5.90
N TRP A 325 21.82 -14.50 -5.14
CA TRP A 325 22.88 -15.40 -4.70
C TRP A 325 22.95 -15.44 -3.18
N SER A 326 23.09 -16.63 -2.62
CA SER A 326 23.42 -16.81 -1.21
C SER A 326 24.58 -17.79 -1.06
N GLY A 327 25.53 -17.41 -0.22
CA GLY A 327 26.66 -18.29 0.12
C GLY A 327 26.21 -19.53 0.90
N ALA A 328 27.06 -20.55 0.96
CA ALA A 328 26.76 -21.84 1.59
C ALA A 328 26.39 -21.73 3.08
N SER A 329 26.84 -20.70 3.77
CA SER A 329 26.55 -20.45 5.19
C SER A 329 25.41 -19.46 5.44
N ASP A 330 24.73 -18.98 4.40
CA ASP A 330 23.70 -17.93 4.44
C ASP A 330 24.15 -16.62 5.15
N ARG A 331 25.48 -16.49 5.36
CA ARG A 331 26.06 -15.28 5.97
C ARG A 331 26.09 -14.09 5.03
N PHE A 332 26.10 -14.33 3.74
CA PHE A 332 26.06 -13.30 2.72
C PHE A 332 25.01 -13.64 1.68
N ALA A 333 24.16 -12.67 1.37
CA ALA A 333 23.20 -12.75 0.30
C ALA A 333 23.30 -11.49 -0.57
N LEU A 334 23.16 -11.66 -1.88
CA LEU A 334 23.19 -10.59 -2.86
C LEU A 334 22.03 -10.78 -3.83
N ARG A 335 21.29 -9.71 -4.05
CA ARG A 335 20.30 -9.61 -5.13
C ARG A 335 20.71 -8.51 -6.08
N VAL A 336 20.67 -8.79 -7.37
CA VAL A 336 20.89 -7.80 -8.42
C VAL A 336 19.74 -7.91 -9.39
N SER A 337 19.22 -6.79 -9.85
CA SER A 337 18.22 -6.75 -10.92
C SER A 337 18.50 -5.59 -11.86
N GLY A 338 18.12 -5.76 -13.14
CA GLY A 338 18.19 -4.72 -14.15
C GLY A 338 17.11 -4.92 -15.20
N GLY A 339 16.55 -3.83 -15.71
CA GLY A 339 15.53 -3.88 -16.75
C GLY A 339 15.57 -2.64 -17.63
N ARG A 340 15.09 -2.81 -18.83
CA ARG A 340 14.89 -1.73 -19.80
C ARG A 340 13.40 -1.59 -20.07
N ARG A 341 12.93 -0.34 -20.13
CA ARG A 341 11.55 0.03 -20.43
C ARG A 341 11.49 0.74 -21.75
N SER A 342 10.41 0.48 -22.49
CA SER A 342 10.00 1.22 -23.66
C SER A 342 8.61 1.80 -23.38
N TYR A 343 8.46 3.10 -23.49
CA TYR A 343 7.21 3.78 -23.26
C TYR A 343 6.46 3.98 -24.56
N GLY A 344 5.12 3.89 -24.53
CA GLY A 344 4.28 4.23 -25.66
C GLY A 344 4.43 5.70 -26.08
N GLN A 345 3.94 6.04 -27.25
CA GLN A 345 3.97 7.44 -27.70
C GLN A 345 3.09 8.27 -26.76
N VAL A 346 3.67 9.29 -26.16
CA VAL A 346 2.92 10.31 -25.43
C VAL A 346 2.25 11.23 -26.43
N THR A 347 1.04 10.85 -26.85
CA THR A 347 0.18 11.70 -27.68
C THR A 347 -0.66 12.57 -26.76
N GLY A 348 -0.19 13.72 -26.42
CA GLY A 348 -1.00 14.65 -25.61
C GLY A 348 -0.26 15.95 -25.34
N GLY A 349 -0.83 17.03 -25.70
CA GLY A 349 -0.78 18.45 -25.30
C GLY A 349 0.48 19.11 -24.71
N MET A 350 1.51 18.39 -24.38
CA MET A 350 2.81 18.91 -23.93
C MET A 350 3.93 18.59 -24.96
N ALA A 351 3.63 18.81 -26.22
CA ALA A 351 4.56 18.55 -27.34
C ALA A 351 5.87 19.38 -27.31
N SER A 352 6.10 20.17 -26.28
CA SER A 352 7.29 21.03 -26.16
C SER A 352 8.43 20.43 -25.31
N LEU A 353 8.22 19.29 -24.64
CA LEU A 353 9.27 18.64 -23.87
C LEU A 353 9.74 17.39 -24.60
N PRO A 354 11.04 17.24 -24.92
CA PRO A 354 11.59 16.03 -25.50
C PRO A 354 11.62 14.93 -24.42
N LEU A 355 10.47 14.28 -24.21
CA LEU A 355 10.38 13.15 -23.29
C LEU A 355 11.06 11.94 -23.91
N ARG A 356 11.89 11.26 -23.14
CA ARG A 356 12.51 10.01 -23.56
C ARG A 356 11.45 8.91 -23.64
N ASN A 357 11.44 8.16 -24.73
CA ASN A 357 10.57 6.99 -24.88
C ASN A 357 11.20 5.71 -24.32
N ASP A 358 12.37 5.81 -23.72
CA ASP A 358 13.04 4.69 -23.08
C ASP A 358 13.42 4.99 -21.64
N GLY A 359 13.53 3.94 -20.86
CA GLY A 359 13.94 4.00 -19.48
C GLY A 359 14.69 2.73 -19.10
N TRP A 360 15.33 2.79 -17.96
CA TRP A 360 15.99 1.63 -17.37
C TRP A 360 15.90 1.68 -15.86
N ARG A 361 15.98 0.53 -15.23
CA ARG A 361 16.13 0.40 -13.80
C ARG A 361 17.20 -0.60 -13.43
N VAL A 362 17.90 -0.33 -12.35
CA VAL A 362 18.82 -1.29 -11.73
C VAL A 362 18.59 -1.26 -10.23
N SER A 363 18.76 -2.39 -9.58
CA SER A 363 18.86 -2.44 -8.13
C SER A 363 19.83 -3.51 -7.69
N THR A 364 20.44 -3.27 -6.55
CA THR A 364 21.29 -4.24 -5.85
C THR A 364 21.02 -4.15 -4.36
N ASP A 365 20.86 -5.30 -3.71
CA ASP A 365 20.68 -5.44 -2.28
C ASP A 365 21.65 -6.50 -1.78
N ALA A 366 22.50 -6.12 -0.82
CA ALA A 366 23.42 -7.01 -0.17
C ALA A 366 23.08 -7.13 1.32
N THR A 367 23.13 -8.33 1.85
CA THR A 367 22.99 -8.59 3.30
C THR A 367 24.14 -9.44 3.79
N LEU A 368 24.81 -8.96 4.83
CA LEU A 368 25.89 -9.64 5.53
C LEU A 368 25.46 -9.96 6.96
N ARG A 369 25.65 -11.20 7.40
CA ARG A 369 25.47 -11.65 8.78
C ARG A 369 26.82 -12.04 9.37
N PRO A 370 27.59 -11.08 9.90
CA PRO A 370 28.92 -11.36 10.44
C PRO A 370 28.87 -12.29 11.66
N ALA A 371 27.78 -12.24 12.42
CA ALA A 371 27.49 -13.13 13.53
C ALA A 371 25.97 -13.40 13.58
N PRO A 372 25.50 -14.46 14.27
CA PRO A 372 24.06 -14.80 14.29
C PRO A 372 23.12 -13.69 14.75
N ALA A 373 23.61 -12.81 15.65
CA ALA A 373 22.82 -11.70 16.16
C ALA A 373 22.93 -10.41 15.33
N TRP A 374 23.75 -10.37 14.30
CA TRP A 374 24.00 -9.17 13.53
C TRP A 374 23.59 -9.33 12.07
N SER A 375 22.95 -8.31 11.54
CA SER A 375 22.76 -8.17 10.10
C SER A 375 23.13 -6.76 9.65
N VAL A 376 23.84 -6.68 8.55
CA VAL A 376 24.18 -5.44 7.84
C VAL A 376 23.58 -5.57 6.45
N SER A 377 22.78 -4.60 6.03
CA SER A 377 22.18 -4.59 4.70
C SER A 377 22.53 -3.27 4.01
N ALA A 378 22.87 -3.36 2.73
CA ALA A 378 23.12 -2.22 1.88
C ALA A 378 22.30 -2.38 0.59
N GLY A 379 21.63 -1.31 0.17
CA GLY A 379 20.80 -1.28 -1.02
C GLY A 379 21.13 -0.08 -1.88
N TYR A 380 21.06 -0.28 -3.19
CA TYR A 380 21.11 0.76 -4.19
C TYR A 380 20.07 0.49 -5.24
N ALA A 381 19.29 1.51 -5.62
CA ALA A 381 18.38 1.44 -6.76
C ALA A 381 18.49 2.71 -7.58
N ALA A 382 18.39 2.58 -8.90
CA ALA A 382 18.23 3.69 -9.81
C ALA A 382 17.15 3.36 -10.84
N ASP A 383 16.30 4.33 -11.10
CA ASP A 383 15.21 4.25 -12.09
C ASP A 383 15.24 5.53 -12.93
N VAL A 384 15.34 5.36 -14.23
CA VAL A 384 15.28 6.44 -15.20
C VAL A 384 14.18 6.12 -16.18
N GLY A 385 13.24 7.03 -16.32
CA GLY A 385 12.07 6.85 -17.17
C GLY A 385 11.62 8.16 -17.77
N ILE A 386 10.39 8.12 -18.29
CA ILE A 386 9.77 9.30 -18.87
C ILE A 386 9.57 10.38 -17.78
N GLY A 387 10.17 11.55 -17.99
CA GLY A 387 10.04 12.69 -17.07
C GLY A 387 10.66 12.50 -15.69
N GLN A 388 11.39 11.42 -15.43
CA GLN A 388 11.88 11.10 -14.10
C GLN A 388 13.22 10.38 -14.11
N ALA A 389 14.11 10.79 -13.21
CA ALA A 389 15.26 10.01 -12.80
C ALA A 389 15.33 9.97 -11.26
N ARG A 390 15.47 8.79 -10.72
CA ARG A 390 15.45 8.55 -9.28
C ARG A 390 16.60 7.65 -8.87
N SER A 391 17.22 7.92 -7.74
CA SER A 391 18.15 6.98 -7.11
C SER A 391 17.90 6.89 -5.61
N ASP A 392 18.00 5.67 -5.08
CA ASP A 392 17.84 5.35 -3.68
C ASP A 392 19.09 4.63 -3.18
N GLN A 393 19.55 5.00 -2.00
CA GLN A 393 20.66 4.35 -1.31
C GLN A 393 20.26 4.09 0.13
N THR A 394 20.51 2.90 0.61
CA THR A 394 20.19 2.51 1.98
C THR A 394 21.34 1.73 2.59
N LEU A 395 21.59 1.96 3.86
CA LEU A 395 22.51 1.16 4.69
C LEU A 395 21.83 0.93 6.03
N SER A 396 21.77 -0.32 6.48
CA SER A 396 21.22 -0.63 7.79
C SER A 396 22.08 -1.63 8.55
N VAL A 397 22.13 -1.44 9.86
CA VAL A 397 22.77 -2.36 10.79
C VAL A 397 21.74 -2.70 11.86
N ARG A 398 21.53 -3.99 12.08
CA ARG A 398 20.60 -4.48 13.09
C ARG A 398 21.27 -5.54 13.95
N ARG A 399 21.00 -5.47 15.25
CA ARG A 399 21.41 -6.45 16.24
C ARG A 399 20.20 -7.03 16.93
N GLU A 400 20.05 -8.34 16.86
CA GLU A 400 19.08 -9.10 17.64
C GLU A 400 19.58 -9.29 19.08
N LEU A 401 18.69 -9.13 20.03
CA LEU A 401 18.90 -9.31 21.46
C LEU A 401 17.97 -10.42 21.95
N GLY A 402 18.25 -11.05 23.06
CA GLY A 402 17.47 -12.21 23.53
C GLY A 402 15.97 -11.96 23.75
N GLY A 403 15.51 -10.72 23.81
CA GLY A 403 14.09 -10.35 23.93
C GLY A 403 13.68 -9.17 23.06
N GLY A 404 14.56 -8.74 22.12
CA GLY A 404 14.29 -7.58 21.29
C GLY A 404 15.36 -7.35 20.23
N TYR A 405 15.42 -6.12 19.71
CA TYR A 405 16.41 -5.72 18.71
C TYR A 405 16.76 -4.23 18.81
N LEU A 406 17.89 -3.88 18.27
CA LEU A 406 18.30 -2.51 17.99
C LEU A 406 18.71 -2.41 16.52
N GLY A 407 18.34 -1.34 15.87
CA GLY A 407 18.68 -1.07 14.49
C GLY A 407 19.04 0.41 14.26
N VAL A 408 19.95 0.65 13.34
CA VAL A 408 20.22 1.97 12.80
C VAL A 408 20.27 1.88 11.29
N SER A 409 19.75 2.89 10.61
CA SER A 409 19.86 2.95 9.16
C SER A 409 20.12 4.36 8.68
N GLY A 410 20.79 4.46 7.53
CA GLY A 410 20.95 5.68 6.76
C GLY A 410 20.31 5.52 5.39
N MET A 411 19.78 6.61 4.86
CA MET A 411 19.25 6.64 3.50
C MET A 411 19.66 7.93 2.79
N ALA A 412 19.83 7.81 1.49
CA ALA A 412 19.92 8.94 0.59
C ALA A 412 19.00 8.68 -0.60
N PHE A 413 18.17 9.65 -0.90
CA PHE A 413 17.22 9.61 -1.99
C PHE A 413 17.43 10.85 -2.85
N GLN A 414 17.51 10.67 -4.14
CA GLN A 414 17.61 11.77 -5.08
C GLN A 414 16.55 11.59 -6.18
N THR A 415 15.77 12.62 -6.41
CA THR A 415 14.85 12.71 -7.55
C THR A 415 15.30 13.85 -8.44
N LEU A 416 15.37 13.58 -9.74
CA LEU A 416 15.50 14.56 -10.80
C LEU A 416 14.20 14.47 -11.60
N ASP A 417 13.30 15.40 -11.38
CA ASP A 417 12.00 15.41 -12.02
C ASP A 417 11.98 16.47 -13.13
N GLU A 418 11.62 16.05 -14.35
CA GLU A 418 11.50 16.95 -15.50
C GLU A 418 10.30 17.88 -15.36
N PHE A 419 9.28 17.48 -14.59
CA PHE A 419 8.11 18.31 -14.32
C PHE A 419 8.33 19.43 -13.29
N GLN A 420 9.55 19.64 -12.84
CA GLN A 420 10.00 20.73 -11.97
C GLN A 420 9.39 20.78 -10.56
N VAL A 421 8.57 19.81 -10.19
CA VAL A 421 7.84 19.83 -8.91
C VAL A 421 8.71 19.33 -7.75
N ALA A 422 9.72 18.52 -8.01
CA ALA A 422 10.50 17.91 -6.94
C ALA A 422 11.94 17.57 -7.32
N ARG A 423 12.72 18.54 -7.81
CA ARG A 423 14.18 18.34 -7.84
C ARG A 423 14.70 18.41 -6.42
N GLY A 424 15.12 17.28 -5.87
CA GLY A 424 15.59 17.31 -4.50
C GLY A 424 16.45 16.12 -4.13
N ARG A 425 17.13 16.30 -3.02
CA ARG A 425 17.81 15.23 -2.31
C ARG A 425 17.20 15.13 -0.92
N VAL A 426 16.90 13.92 -0.51
CA VAL A 426 16.54 13.62 0.86
C VAL A 426 17.61 12.66 1.40
N TRP A 427 18.18 12.99 2.52
CA TRP A 427 19.09 12.09 3.20
C TRP A 427 18.85 12.18 4.70
N GLY A 428 19.07 11.10 5.38
CA GLY A 428 18.83 11.04 6.80
C GLY A 428 19.22 9.71 7.41
N ALA A 429 18.93 9.63 8.68
CA ALA A 429 19.19 8.45 9.48
C ALA A 429 17.97 8.08 10.30
N SER A 430 17.85 6.80 10.64
CA SER A 430 16.87 6.30 11.58
C SER A 430 17.52 5.40 12.62
N ALA A 431 16.92 5.38 13.81
CA ALA A 431 17.20 4.41 14.85
C ALA A 431 15.89 3.72 15.21
N GLU A 432 15.94 2.43 15.44
CA GLU A 432 14.80 1.61 15.83
C GLU A 432 15.19 0.67 16.98
N ALA A 433 14.24 0.40 17.84
CA ALA A 433 14.36 -0.58 18.90
C ALA A 433 13.02 -1.29 19.11
N GLY A 434 13.09 -2.57 19.43
CA GLY A 434 11.90 -3.33 19.79
C GLY A 434 12.21 -4.29 20.93
N VAL A 435 11.24 -4.44 21.84
CA VAL A 435 11.37 -5.34 22.99
C VAL A 435 10.06 -6.08 23.24
N ARG A 436 10.16 -7.35 23.51
CA ARG A 436 9.03 -8.15 23.99
C ARG A 436 8.97 -8.02 25.51
N LEU A 437 7.99 -7.26 26.00
CA LEU A 437 7.78 -7.05 27.44
C LEU A 437 7.17 -8.26 28.12
N LEU A 438 6.22 -8.91 27.41
CA LEU A 438 5.50 -10.10 27.84
C LEU A 438 5.37 -11.06 26.67
N PRO A 439 5.06 -12.34 26.88
CA PRO A 439 4.74 -13.25 25.77
C PRO A 439 3.62 -12.72 24.85
N SER A 440 2.72 -11.93 25.43
CA SER A 440 1.55 -11.34 24.76
C SER A 440 1.71 -9.84 24.42
N ALA A 441 2.85 -9.22 24.69
CA ALA A 441 3.04 -7.79 24.46
C ALA A 441 4.44 -7.44 23.97
N ARG A 442 4.48 -6.60 22.93
CA ARG A 442 5.71 -6.08 22.31
C ARG A 442 5.60 -4.57 22.15
N VAL A 443 6.72 -3.90 22.34
CA VAL A 443 6.86 -2.46 22.08
C VAL A 443 7.97 -2.26 21.07
N ASP A 444 7.69 -1.49 20.03
CA ASP A 444 8.63 -1.05 19.01
C ASP A 444 8.64 0.48 18.96
N GLY A 445 9.81 1.07 18.90
CA GLY A 445 10.02 2.50 18.73
C GLY A 445 10.95 2.79 17.57
N SER A 446 10.70 3.87 16.86
CA SER A 446 11.63 4.38 15.87
C SER A 446 11.69 5.90 15.90
N PHE A 447 12.87 6.40 15.58
CA PHE A 447 13.13 7.82 15.40
C PHE A 447 13.87 8.02 14.09
N GLN A 448 13.48 9.04 13.32
CA GLN A 448 14.02 9.32 12.00
C GLN A 448 14.25 10.82 11.86
N ALA A 449 15.38 11.19 11.30
CA ALA A 449 15.72 12.56 10.98
C ALA A 449 16.17 12.65 9.53
N TYR A 450 15.52 13.52 8.77
CA TYR A 450 15.78 13.72 7.34
C TYR A 450 16.09 15.18 7.06
N ARG A 451 16.96 15.41 6.11
CA ARG A 451 17.18 16.71 5.49
C ARG A 451 16.72 16.65 4.03
N HIS A 452 15.82 17.56 3.69
CA HIS A 452 15.34 17.79 2.35
C HIS A 452 16.08 18.97 1.75
N ALA A 453 16.79 18.78 0.65
CA ALA A 453 17.44 19.82 -0.11
C ALA A 453 16.69 19.99 -1.43
N GLU A 454 15.91 21.04 -1.53
CA GLU A 454 15.09 21.35 -2.69
C GLU A 454 15.89 22.18 -3.70
N ARG A 455 15.90 21.73 -4.96
CA ARG A 455 16.71 22.33 -6.03
C ARG A 455 15.89 22.87 -7.18
N TYR A 456 14.80 23.53 -6.86
CA TYR A 456 14.00 24.26 -7.82
C TYR A 456 13.93 25.74 -7.40
N THR A 457 13.53 26.60 -8.34
CA THR A 457 13.39 28.04 -8.07
C THR A 457 12.39 28.29 -6.95
N GLY A 458 12.84 28.91 -5.87
CA GLY A 458 12.03 29.11 -4.67
C GLY A 458 11.97 27.94 -3.70
N GLY A 459 12.71 26.86 -3.96
CA GLY A 459 12.86 25.74 -3.04
C GLY A 459 13.65 26.13 -1.79
N ILE A 460 13.20 25.69 -0.63
CA ILE A 460 13.83 25.95 0.66
C ILE A 460 14.17 24.64 1.32
N ASP A 461 15.44 24.48 1.67
CA ASP A 461 15.88 23.33 2.46
C ASP A 461 15.15 23.27 3.79
N TRP A 462 14.76 22.07 4.21
CA TRP A 462 14.11 21.86 5.49
C TRP A 462 14.49 20.52 6.12
N ASN A 463 14.29 20.45 7.44
CA ASN A 463 14.52 19.22 8.20
C ASN A 463 13.17 18.62 8.58
N GLN A 464 13.11 17.30 8.57
CA GLN A 464 11.95 16.53 8.96
C GLN A 464 12.32 15.59 10.08
N LEU A 465 11.55 15.60 11.16
CA LEU A 465 11.62 14.62 12.22
C LEU A 465 10.38 13.73 12.15
N ARG A 466 10.59 12.45 12.39
CA ARG A 466 9.53 11.47 12.57
C ARG A 466 9.85 10.60 13.77
N GLY A 467 8.87 10.36 14.59
CA GLY A 467 8.93 9.42 15.70
C GLY A 467 7.75 8.47 15.63
N MET A 468 7.95 7.22 16.03
CA MET A 468 6.86 6.25 16.14
C MET A 468 7.08 5.40 17.39
N LEU A 469 6.00 5.21 18.14
CA LEU A 469 5.88 4.21 19.20
C LEU A 469 4.72 3.30 18.85
N ARG A 470 4.97 1.99 18.80
CA ARG A 470 3.99 0.96 18.50
C ARG A 470 3.96 -0.06 19.61
N VAL A 471 2.77 -0.35 20.11
CA VAL A 471 2.53 -1.38 21.12
C VAL A 471 1.61 -2.42 20.53
N GLU A 472 2.08 -3.65 20.44
CA GLU A 472 1.30 -4.81 20.03
C GLU A 472 0.95 -5.63 21.26
N TRP A 473 -0.29 -6.06 21.37
CA TRP A 473 -0.74 -6.89 22.47
C TRP A 473 -1.79 -7.92 22.04
N THR A 474 -1.84 -9.03 22.76
CA THR A 474 -2.76 -10.13 22.48
C THR A 474 -3.34 -10.64 23.79
N VAL A 475 -4.66 -10.86 23.82
CA VAL A 475 -5.40 -11.45 24.94
C VAL A 475 -6.26 -12.59 24.42
N GLY A 476 -6.28 -13.69 25.14
CA GLY A 476 -7.06 -14.88 24.80
C GLY A 476 -6.24 -16.01 24.16
N PRO A 477 -6.83 -17.19 24.02
CA PRO A 477 -6.18 -18.38 23.49
C PRO A 477 -5.89 -18.25 21.99
N GLU A 478 -4.97 -19.07 21.49
CA GLU A 478 -4.75 -19.18 20.03
C GLU A 478 -5.84 -20.06 19.39
N PRO A 479 -6.42 -19.63 18.24
CA PRO A 479 -7.32 -20.47 17.48
C PRO A 479 -6.58 -21.75 17.03
N GLY A 480 -7.14 -22.93 17.31
CA GLY A 480 -6.58 -24.22 16.84
C GLY A 480 -5.68 -24.95 17.83
N ARG A 481 -5.25 -24.35 18.93
CA ARG A 481 -4.80 -25.14 20.09
C ARG A 481 -6.01 -25.49 20.97
N SER A 482 -6.88 -26.41 20.51
CA SER A 482 -7.74 -27.10 21.43
C SER A 482 -6.78 -27.76 22.45
N SER A 483 -6.94 -27.42 23.70
CA SER A 483 -6.41 -28.23 24.79
C SER A 483 -7.03 -29.61 24.62
N ALA A 484 -6.36 -30.48 23.87
CA ALA A 484 -6.65 -31.91 23.99
C ALA A 484 -6.59 -32.19 25.49
N PRO A 485 -7.64 -32.78 26.09
CA PRO A 485 -7.58 -33.11 27.49
C PRO A 485 -6.35 -34.02 27.63
N ARG A 486 -5.42 -33.63 28.48
CA ARG A 486 -4.32 -34.50 28.90
C ARG A 486 -5.00 -35.74 29.48
N GLY A 487 -5.15 -36.76 28.64
CA GLY A 487 -5.61 -38.06 29.07
C GLY A 487 -4.69 -38.53 30.18
N GLY A 488 -5.23 -38.59 31.37
CA GLY A 488 -4.52 -39.16 32.51
C GLY A 488 -4.15 -40.60 32.16
N ALA A 489 -2.86 -40.85 32.07
CA ALA A 489 -2.34 -42.19 32.10
C ALA A 489 -2.73 -42.78 33.45
N ARG A 490 -3.52 -43.83 33.43
CA ARG A 490 -3.59 -44.86 34.45
C ARG A 490 -2.84 -46.11 33.95
#